data_b1cd70b343067df1359cc49b0d0db06f
#
_entry.id   b1cd70b343067df1359cc49b0d0db06f
#
_cell.length_a   1.000
_cell.length_b   1.000
_cell.length_c   1.000
_cell.angle_alpha   90.00
_cell.angle_beta   90.00
_cell.angle_gamma   90.00
#
_symmetry.space_group_name_H-M   'P 1'
#
loop_
_entity.id
_entity.type
_entity.pdbx_description
1 polymer ?
#
loop_
_entity_poly.entity_id
_entity_poly.type
_entity_poly.pdbx_seq_one_letter_code
_entity_poly.pdbx_strand_id
1 'polypeptide(L)'
;MRTGWIVAALLLVMPAGAFAAAGEACTLLTDAQVTAALGVTVSPGTPIGLPTSCQWAGKGKIATLTANNTIAGKTALERFDTGKKSNLPGIKVEPVSGVGDDAYYVFYSGTNRAGLGLVVKKGKNAFEVRVYGFDLEQAKPVARTLAQNVAGKL
;
A
#
# COMPACT_ATOMS: atom_id res chain seq x y z
N MET A 1 -0.23 -63.43 -33.38
CA MET A 1 -1.31 -62.54 -32.81
C MET A 1 -0.64 -61.55 -31.87
N ARG A 2 -0.49 -60.27 -32.29
CA ARG A 2 0.14 -59.22 -31.49
C ARG A 2 -0.97 -58.25 -31.13
N THR A 3 -1.36 -58.22 -29.84
CA THR A 3 -2.38 -57.35 -29.30
C THR A 3 -1.69 -56.02 -28.89
N GLY A 4 -1.91 -54.95 -29.66
CA GLY A 4 -1.43 -53.62 -29.33
C GLY A 4 -2.36 -52.96 -28.31
N TRP A 5 -1.79 -52.49 -27.21
CA TRP A 5 -2.49 -51.69 -26.21
C TRP A 5 -2.32 -50.22 -26.57
N ILE A 6 -3.42 -49.56 -26.86
CA ILE A 6 -3.47 -48.11 -27.08
C ILE A 6 -3.68 -47.46 -25.73
N VAL A 7 -2.68 -46.77 -25.20
CA VAL A 7 -2.78 -45.94 -24.01
C VAL A 7 -3.28 -44.58 -24.46
N ALA A 8 -4.55 -44.28 -24.17
CA ALA A 8 -5.11 -42.93 -24.36
C ALA A 8 -4.66 -42.01 -23.22
N ALA A 9 -3.78 -41.08 -23.53
CA ALA A 9 -3.37 -40.02 -22.60
C ALA A 9 -4.48 -38.96 -22.56
N LEU A 10 -5.19 -38.88 -21.43
CA LEU A 10 -6.16 -37.84 -21.14
C LEU A 10 -5.41 -36.55 -20.72
N LEU A 11 -5.30 -35.59 -21.61
CA LEU A 11 -4.79 -34.24 -21.28
C LEU A 11 -5.85 -33.48 -20.48
N LEU A 12 -5.65 -33.35 -19.17
CA LEU A 12 -6.41 -32.44 -18.32
C LEU A 12 -6.05 -31.00 -18.68
N VAL A 13 -6.90 -30.32 -19.42
CA VAL A 13 -6.85 -28.86 -19.62
C VAL A 13 -7.35 -28.22 -18.34
N MET A 14 -6.43 -27.74 -17.47
CA MET A 14 -6.79 -26.87 -16.35
C MET A 14 -7.20 -25.52 -16.90
N PRO A 15 -8.38 -24.98 -16.51
CA PRO A 15 -8.73 -23.61 -16.85
C PRO A 15 -7.71 -22.70 -16.15
N ALA A 16 -7.01 -21.89 -16.92
CA ALA A 16 -6.22 -20.77 -16.41
C ALA A 16 -7.21 -19.78 -15.78
N GLY A 17 -7.35 -19.83 -14.47
CA GLY A 17 -8.09 -18.82 -13.73
C GLY A 17 -7.46 -17.47 -14.05
N ALA A 18 -8.23 -16.55 -14.61
CA ALA A 18 -7.84 -15.16 -14.76
C ALA A 18 -7.65 -14.56 -13.38
N PHE A 19 -6.42 -14.63 -12.86
CA PHE A 19 -6.03 -13.78 -11.74
C PHE A 19 -6.07 -12.35 -12.29
N ALA A 20 -7.04 -11.56 -11.84
CA ALA A 20 -6.98 -10.12 -12.00
C ALA A 20 -5.59 -9.69 -11.49
N ALA A 21 -4.80 -9.05 -12.36
CA ALA A 21 -3.47 -8.60 -12.00
C ALA A 21 -3.60 -7.70 -10.76
N ALA A 22 -3.09 -8.15 -9.62
CA ALA A 22 -3.02 -7.31 -8.43
C ALA A 22 -2.25 -6.04 -8.82
N GLY A 23 -2.81 -4.86 -8.54
CA GLY A 23 -2.11 -3.60 -8.82
C GLY A 23 -0.73 -3.61 -8.17
N GLU A 24 0.25 -2.96 -8.79
CA GLU A 24 1.65 -2.93 -8.33
C GLU A 24 1.77 -2.64 -6.81
N ALA A 25 1.01 -1.66 -6.30
CA ALA A 25 0.99 -1.32 -4.89
C ALA A 25 0.49 -2.47 -4.00
N CYS A 26 -0.45 -3.29 -4.47
CA CYS A 26 -0.99 -4.42 -3.69
C CYS A 26 0.03 -5.56 -3.49
N THR A 27 1.12 -5.58 -4.25
CA THR A 27 2.19 -6.58 -4.09
C THR A 27 3.22 -6.18 -3.02
N LEU A 28 3.25 -4.91 -2.63
CA LEU A 28 4.22 -4.38 -1.67
C LEU A 28 3.87 -4.72 -0.20
N LEU A 29 2.61 -5.02 0.10
CA LEU A 29 2.16 -5.48 1.42
C LEU A 29 1.32 -6.74 1.26
N THR A 30 1.48 -7.68 2.18
CA THR A 30 0.58 -8.84 2.27
C THR A 30 -0.59 -8.54 3.20
N ASP A 31 -1.73 -9.21 2.99
CA ASP A 31 -2.91 -9.08 3.87
C ASP A 31 -2.57 -9.43 5.32
N ALA A 32 -1.66 -10.39 5.54
CA ALA A 32 -1.17 -10.77 6.86
C ALA A 32 -0.38 -9.64 7.54
N GLN A 33 0.49 -8.94 6.81
CA GLN A 33 1.23 -7.79 7.33
C GLN A 33 0.29 -6.65 7.70
N VAL A 34 -0.73 -6.38 6.87
CA VAL A 34 -1.72 -5.34 7.15
C VAL A 34 -2.62 -5.73 8.32
N THR A 35 -3.08 -6.98 8.37
CA THR A 35 -3.85 -7.53 9.51
C THR A 35 -3.09 -7.35 10.83
N ALA A 36 -1.82 -7.73 10.85
CA ALA A 36 -0.98 -7.61 12.04
C ALA A 36 -0.80 -6.14 12.47
N ALA A 37 -0.57 -5.23 11.53
CA ALA A 37 -0.39 -3.81 11.81
C ALA A 37 -1.69 -3.11 12.28
N LEU A 38 -2.82 -3.40 11.63
CA LEU A 38 -4.13 -2.81 11.99
C LEU A 38 -4.75 -3.45 13.25
N GLY A 39 -4.28 -4.65 13.65
CA GLY A 39 -4.87 -5.41 14.76
C GLY A 39 -6.29 -5.90 14.50
N VAL A 40 -6.69 -6.01 13.23
CA VAL A 40 -7.99 -6.54 12.79
C VAL A 40 -7.81 -7.28 11.47
N THR A 41 -8.55 -8.38 11.27
CA THR A 41 -8.57 -9.08 9.98
C THR A 41 -9.06 -8.14 8.88
N VAL A 42 -8.29 -8.05 7.80
CA VAL A 42 -8.64 -7.24 6.63
C VAL A 42 -9.13 -8.11 5.47
N SER A 43 -9.92 -7.51 4.60
CA SER A 43 -10.20 -8.07 3.26
C SER A 43 -8.94 -8.03 2.41
N PRO A 44 -8.80 -8.91 1.40
CA PRO A 44 -7.69 -8.87 0.46
C PRO A 44 -7.48 -7.49 -0.12
N GLY A 45 -6.21 -7.11 -0.29
CA GLY A 45 -5.84 -5.82 -0.86
C GLY A 45 -6.44 -5.63 -2.26
N THR A 46 -7.07 -4.50 -2.49
CA THR A 46 -7.70 -4.16 -3.78
C THR A 46 -7.15 -2.86 -4.34
N PRO A 47 -6.84 -2.81 -5.66
CA PRO A 47 -6.45 -1.55 -6.30
C PRO A 47 -7.54 -0.49 -6.18
N ILE A 48 -7.16 0.75 -5.90
CA ILE A 48 -8.08 1.89 -5.84
C ILE A 48 -7.66 2.99 -6.83
N GLY A 49 -8.48 3.22 -7.85
CA GLY A 49 -8.22 4.22 -8.87
C GLY A 49 -7.09 3.87 -9.83
N LEU A 50 -5.86 3.84 -9.34
CA LEU A 50 -4.65 3.56 -10.13
C LEU A 50 -3.99 2.24 -9.69
N PRO A 51 -3.27 1.54 -10.59
CA PRO A 51 -2.50 0.33 -10.24
C PRO A 51 -1.44 0.59 -9.15
N THR A 52 -1.01 1.84 -9.01
CA THR A 52 -0.05 2.30 -8.00
C THR A 52 -0.66 2.56 -6.62
N SER A 53 -1.95 2.29 -6.44
CA SER A 53 -2.66 2.47 -5.17
C SER A 53 -3.41 1.20 -4.78
N CYS A 54 -3.31 0.82 -3.50
CA CYS A 54 -3.98 -0.34 -2.93
C CYS A 54 -4.65 0.00 -1.60
N GLN A 55 -5.76 -0.66 -1.31
CA GLN A 55 -6.51 -0.49 -0.06
C GLN A 55 -6.81 -1.84 0.60
N TRP A 56 -6.70 -1.86 1.91
CA TRP A 56 -7.14 -2.93 2.81
C TRP A 56 -8.11 -2.36 3.84
N ALA A 57 -9.20 -3.08 4.11
CA ALA A 57 -10.22 -2.63 5.06
C ALA A 57 -10.68 -3.78 5.98
N GLY A 58 -10.92 -3.46 7.26
CA GLY A 58 -11.46 -4.40 8.25
C GLY A 58 -11.95 -3.68 9.51
N LYS A 59 -13.16 -3.99 9.96
CA LYS A 59 -13.78 -3.51 11.22
C LYS A 59 -13.56 -1.99 11.50
N GLY A 60 -13.88 -1.15 10.53
CA GLY A 60 -13.77 0.32 10.68
C GLY A 60 -12.35 0.87 10.57
N LYS A 61 -11.34 0.03 10.32
CA LYS A 61 -9.97 0.42 10.06
C LYS A 61 -9.61 0.24 8.59
N ILE A 62 -8.85 1.17 8.04
CA ILE A 62 -8.43 1.14 6.63
C ILE A 62 -6.95 1.48 6.57
N ALA A 63 -6.22 0.75 5.73
CA ALA A 63 -4.88 1.13 5.26
C ALA A 63 -4.91 1.33 3.75
N THR A 64 -4.25 2.37 3.26
CA THR A 64 -3.99 2.57 1.84
C THR A 64 -2.50 2.73 1.61
N LEU A 65 -2.03 2.22 0.49
CA LEU A 65 -0.66 2.41 0.00
C LEU A 65 -0.73 3.00 -1.40
N THR A 66 -0.02 4.10 -1.62
CA THR A 66 0.20 4.67 -2.95
C THR A 66 1.70 4.79 -3.18
N ALA A 67 2.21 4.13 -4.22
CA ALA A 67 3.64 4.05 -4.51
C ALA A 67 3.94 4.53 -5.92
N ASN A 68 5.01 5.32 -6.08
CA ASN A 68 5.60 5.73 -7.37
C ASN A 68 4.63 6.31 -8.41
N ASN A 69 3.49 6.86 -7.97
CA ASN A 69 2.49 7.41 -8.87
C ASN A 69 2.91 8.78 -9.44
N THR A 70 2.47 9.07 -10.65
CA THR A 70 2.58 10.40 -11.26
C THR A 70 1.21 11.07 -11.26
N ILE A 71 1.12 12.26 -10.70
CA ILE A 71 -0.12 13.05 -10.64
C ILE A 71 0.14 14.44 -11.20
N ALA A 72 -0.69 14.89 -12.11
CA ALA A 72 -0.56 16.20 -12.76
C ALA A 72 0.86 16.47 -13.32
N GLY A 73 1.47 15.44 -13.91
CA GLY A 73 2.81 15.51 -14.50
C GLY A 73 3.98 15.49 -13.51
N LYS A 74 3.71 15.46 -12.19
CA LYS A 74 4.74 15.37 -11.15
C LYS A 74 4.92 13.94 -10.68
N THR A 75 6.18 13.50 -10.61
CA THR A 75 6.56 12.20 -10.05
C THR A 75 6.31 12.14 -8.55
N ALA A 76 6.30 10.94 -7.98
CA ALA A 76 6.18 10.76 -6.53
C ALA A 76 7.30 11.45 -5.76
N LEU A 77 8.55 11.45 -6.29
CA LEU A 77 9.69 12.13 -5.67
C LEU A 77 9.53 13.65 -5.65
N GLU A 78 9.12 14.26 -6.76
CA GLU A 78 8.86 15.70 -6.82
C GLU A 78 7.75 16.12 -5.85
N ARG A 79 6.72 15.27 -5.69
CA ARG A 79 5.65 15.52 -4.75
C ARG A 79 6.08 15.30 -3.30
N PHE A 80 7.00 14.34 -3.04
CA PHE A 80 7.61 14.17 -1.73
C PHE A 80 8.30 15.47 -1.28
N ASP A 81 9.18 16.03 -2.11
CA ASP A 81 9.94 17.25 -1.79
C ASP A 81 9.03 18.48 -1.62
N THR A 82 7.98 18.58 -2.43
CA THR A 82 6.98 19.65 -2.32
C THR A 82 6.11 19.49 -1.07
N GLY A 83 5.64 18.27 -0.79
CA GLY A 83 4.78 17.96 0.35
C GLY A 83 5.47 18.16 1.67
N LYS A 84 6.76 17.80 1.77
CA LYS A 84 7.56 18.01 2.98
C LYS A 84 7.65 19.48 3.41
N LYS A 85 7.56 20.39 2.46
CA LYS A 85 7.62 21.86 2.67
C LYS A 85 6.22 22.48 2.72
N SER A 86 5.17 21.67 2.72
CA SER A 86 3.80 22.17 2.68
C SER A 86 3.44 22.94 3.95
N ASN A 87 2.84 24.09 3.78
CA ASN A 87 2.25 24.93 4.83
C ASN A 87 0.77 25.22 4.54
N LEU A 88 0.11 24.35 3.79
CA LEU A 88 -1.29 24.52 3.44
C LEU A 88 -2.20 24.48 4.68
N PRO A 89 -3.24 25.33 4.74
CA PRO A 89 -4.21 25.28 5.83
C PRO A 89 -4.83 23.88 5.97
N GLY A 90 -4.91 23.39 7.20
CA GLY A 90 -5.44 22.05 7.49
C GLY A 90 -4.49 20.88 7.23
N ILE A 91 -3.26 21.16 6.81
CA ILE A 91 -2.21 20.14 6.64
C ILE A 91 -1.04 20.45 7.58
N LYS A 92 -0.76 19.54 8.50
CA LYS A 92 0.45 19.59 9.34
C LYS A 92 1.42 18.52 8.88
N VAL A 93 2.68 18.89 8.73
CA VAL A 93 3.79 18.00 8.38
C VAL A 93 4.73 17.86 9.57
N GLU A 94 5.13 16.63 9.90
CA GLU A 94 6.05 16.34 11.02
C GLU A 94 7.13 15.37 10.51
N PRO A 95 8.43 15.74 10.55
CA PRO A 95 9.51 14.87 10.10
C PRO A 95 9.59 13.57 10.92
N VAL A 96 9.97 12.48 10.24
CA VAL A 96 10.14 11.14 10.82
C VAL A 96 11.50 10.60 10.46
N SER A 97 12.19 9.97 11.41
CA SER A 97 13.46 9.27 11.20
C SER A 97 13.28 7.75 11.27
N GLY A 98 14.21 6.99 10.64
CA GLY A 98 14.24 5.53 10.73
C GLY A 98 13.20 4.81 9.87
N VAL A 99 12.68 5.48 8.82
CA VAL A 99 11.83 4.87 7.79
C VAL A 99 12.31 5.37 6.44
N GLY A 100 12.77 4.46 5.57
CA GLY A 100 13.37 4.85 4.30
C GLY A 100 14.62 5.72 4.46
N ASP A 101 14.90 6.54 3.49
CA ASP A 101 16.00 7.50 3.48
C ASP A 101 15.56 8.85 4.07
N ASP A 102 14.28 9.19 3.90
CA ASP A 102 13.63 10.38 4.44
C ASP A 102 12.12 10.15 4.53
N ALA A 103 11.48 10.71 5.56
CA ALA A 103 10.04 10.53 5.76
C ALA A 103 9.41 11.69 6.55
N TYR A 104 8.09 11.83 6.42
CA TYR A 104 7.30 12.75 7.23
C TYR A 104 5.86 12.27 7.39
N TYR A 105 5.28 12.54 8.55
CA TYR A 105 3.84 12.39 8.75
C TYR A 105 3.08 13.57 8.12
N VAL A 106 1.89 13.27 7.61
CA VAL A 106 0.92 14.26 7.16
C VAL A 106 -0.37 14.06 7.94
N PHE A 107 -0.77 15.09 8.64
CA PHE A 107 -2.02 15.12 9.42
C PHE A 107 -3.05 15.88 8.59
N TYR A 108 -4.13 15.20 8.22
CA TYR A 108 -5.24 15.78 7.49
C TYR A 108 -6.33 16.18 8.49
N SER A 109 -6.46 17.48 8.78
CA SER A 109 -7.51 18.02 9.64
C SER A 109 -8.66 18.58 8.79
N GLY A 110 -9.87 18.47 9.30
CA GLY A 110 -11.06 19.10 8.70
C GLY A 110 -11.90 18.22 7.78
N THR A 111 -11.65 16.93 7.69
CA THR A 111 -12.53 15.97 7.02
C THR A 111 -13.06 14.94 8.02
N ASN A 112 -14.28 14.42 7.78
CA ASN A 112 -14.86 13.31 8.58
C ASN A 112 -14.06 12.00 8.49
N ARG A 113 -12.90 12.01 7.82
CA ARG A 113 -11.96 10.91 7.68
C ARG A 113 -10.56 11.39 8.02
N ALA A 114 -10.40 11.95 9.22
CA ALA A 114 -9.08 12.28 9.73
C ALA A 114 -8.21 11.01 9.73
N GLY A 115 -7.31 10.92 8.77
CA GLY A 115 -6.33 9.85 8.63
C GLY A 115 -4.93 10.41 8.85
N LEU A 116 -4.00 9.53 9.21
CA LEU A 116 -2.58 9.84 9.26
C LEU A 116 -1.91 9.27 8.02
N GLY A 117 -1.23 10.12 7.24
CA GLY A 117 -0.32 9.72 6.17
C GLY A 117 1.11 9.65 6.68
N LEU A 118 1.88 8.67 6.24
CA LEU A 118 3.34 8.62 6.35
C LEU A 118 3.91 8.56 4.95
N VAL A 119 4.54 9.64 4.52
CA VAL A 119 5.17 9.78 3.20
C VAL A 119 6.65 9.46 3.34
N VAL A 120 7.15 8.58 2.50
CA VAL A 120 8.50 8.02 2.58
C VAL A 120 9.19 8.12 1.23
N LYS A 121 10.47 8.50 1.27
CA LYS A 121 11.41 8.40 0.16
C LYS A 121 12.39 7.25 0.41
N LYS A 122 12.59 6.40 -0.61
CA LYS A 122 13.57 5.31 -0.57
C LYS A 122 14.22 5.14 -1.92
N GLY A 123 15.50 5.53 -2.05
CA GLY A 123 16.22 5.53 -3.32
C GLY A 123 15.50 6.37 -4.37
N LYS A 124 15.09 5.71 -5.46
CA LYS A 124 14.34 6.32 -6.57
C LYS A 124 12.82 6.28 -6.36
N ASN A 125 12.38 5.69 -5.26
CA ASN A 125 10.97 5.48 -4.98
C ASN A 125 10.46 6.50 -3.94
N ALA A 126 9.18 6.86 -4.05
CA ALA A 126 8.45 7.53 -3.00
C ALA A 126 7.05 6.93 -2.89
N PHE A 127 6.57 6.77 -1.66
CA PHE A 127 5.27 6.18 -1.39
C PHE A 127 4.63 6.83 -0.16
N GLU A 128 3.33 6.68 -0.06
CA GLU A 128 2.53 7.08 1.10
C GLU A 128 1.75 5.88 1.63
N VAL A 129 1.89 5.62 2.92
CA VAL A 129 0.98 4.76 3.68
C VAL A 129 0.03 5.65 4.45
N ARG A 130 -1.28 5.44 4.30
CA ARG A 130 -2.28 6.19 5.04
C ARG A 130 -3.16 5.24 5.83
N VAL A 131 -3.42 5.56 7.09
CA VAL A 131 -4.24 4.75 7.99
C VAL A 131 -5.41 5.56 8.55
N TYR A 132 -6.54 4.90 8.72
CA TYR A 132 -7.80 5.47 9.20
C TYR A 132 -8.41 4.58 10.28
N GLY A 133 -9.26 5.16 11.12
CA GLY A 133 -9.95 4.44 12.20
C GLY A 133 -9.12 4.29 13.47
N PHE A 134 -8.15 5.18 13.67
CA PHE A 134 -7.30 5.26 14.86
C PHE A 134 -7.28 6.69 15.41
N ASP A 135 -7.04 6.84 16.70
CA ASP A 135 -6.52 8.10 17.22
C ASP A 135 -5.06 8.32 16.77
N LEU A 136 -4.56 9.55 16.89
CA LEU A 136 -3.24 9.91 16.33
C LEU A 136 -2.09 9.13 16.96
N GLU A 137 -2.15 8.84 18.25
CA GLU A 137 -1.08 8.14 18.95
C GLU A 137 -1.01 6.67 18.53
N GLN A 138 -2.16 6.06 18.26
CA GLN A 138 -2.24 4.70 17.72
C GLN A 138 -1.91 4.64 16.22
N ALA A 139 -2.28 5.66 15.44
CA ALA A 139 -2.04 5.71 14.00
C ALA A 139 -0.54 5.74 13.64
N LYS A 140 0.28 6.49 14.41
CA LYS A 140 1.72 6.66 14.15
C LYS A 140 2.49 5.34 14.09
N PRO A 141 2.46 4.45 15.11
CA PRO A 141 3.16 3.17 15.08
C PRO A 141 2.62 2.23 13.99
N VAL A 142 1.31 2.26 13.72
CA VAL A 142 0.71 1.45 12.64
C VAL A 142 1.24 1.87 11.27
N ALA A 143 1.17 3.16 10.95
CA ALA A 143 1.68 3.70 9.69
C ALA A 143 3.19 3.42 9.54
N ARG A 144 3.96 3.55 10.63
CA ARG A 144 5.39 3.27 10.64
C ARG A 144 5.71 1.81 10.32
N THR A 145 5.02 0.87 10.96
CA THR A 145 5.20 -0.58 10.71
C THR A 145 4.92 -0.94 9.25
N LEU A 146 3.81 -0.46 8.69
CA LEU A 146 3.47 -0.68 7.30
C LEU A 146 4.51 -0.06 6.35
N ALA A 147 4.92 1.17 6.61
CA ALA A 147 5.91 1.86 5.78
C ALA A 147 7.29 1.18 5.82
N GLN A 148 7.72 0.66 6.97
CA GLN A 148 8.96 -0.12 7.07
C GLN A 148 8.91 -1.41 6.25
N ASN A 149 7.77 -2.11 6.26
CA ASN A 149 7.55 -3.30 5.42
C ASN A 149 7.64 -2.98 3.92
N VAL A 150 7.09 -1.84 3.49
CA VAL A 150 7.20 -1.38 2.09
C VAL A 150 8.63 -0.98 1.75
N ALA A 151 9.27 -0.17 2.59
CA ALA A 151 10.65 0.30 2.36
C ALA A 151 11.67 -0.85 2.29
N GLY A 152 11.41 -1.96 2.97
CA GLY A 152 12.24 -3.17 2.90
C GLY A 152 12.15 -3.94 1.58
N LYS A 153 11.18 -3.61 0.72
CA LYS A 153 10.98 -4.23 -0.61
C LYS A 153 11.39 -3.32 -1.78
N LEU A 154 11.66 -2.05 -1.53
CA LEU A 154 12.08 -1.02 -2.49
C LEU A 154 13.57 -0.72 -2.36
#